data_0884f2b9343a45ed7b73947804a1fb5e
#
_entry.id   0884f2b9343a45ed7b73947804a1fb5e
#
_cell.length_a   1.000
_cell.length_b   1.000
_cell.length_c   1.000
_cell.angle_alpha   90.00
_cell.angle_beta   90.00
_cell.angle_gamma   90.00
#
_symmetry.space_group_name_H-M   'P 1'
#
loop_
_entity.id
_entity.type
_entity.pdbx_description
1 polymer ?
#
loop_
_entity_poly.entity_id
_entity_poly.type
_entity_poly.pdbx_seq_one_letter_code
_entity_poly.pdbx_strand_id
1 'polypeptide(L)'
;MGSPHIAVYSASKHAVIGLTKSAAWECTGTGVPVNCVCPGLIDSRMLSTIMQARNGGNAPMPNEKMVERIPARRLGQASEVASIVAFLASDEASYVSGSAYTVDGGRTAA
;
A
#
# COMPACT_ATOMS: atom_id res chain seq x y z
N MET A 1 5.67 1.27 8.64
CA MET A 1 4.80 1.18 9.82
C MET A 1 4.54 -0.29 10.15
N GLY A 2 4.74 -0.68 11.39
CA GLY A 2 4.48 -2.04 11.84
C GLY A 2 3.04 -2.26 12.26
N SER A 3 2.67 -3.52 12.44
CA SER A 3 1.35 -3.91 12.91
C SER A 3 1.47 -5.19 13.74
N PRO A 4 0.79 -5.30 14.87
CA PRO A 4 0.88 -6.50 15.70
C PRO A 4 0.33 -7.72 14.95
N HIS A 5 0.88 -8.89 15.28
CA HIS A 5 0.45 -10.20 14.80
C HIS A 5 0.64 -10.47 13.29
N ILE A 6 1.29 -9.57 12.55
CA ILE A 6 1.57 -9.75 11.11
C ILE A 6 3.02 -9.38 10.76
N ALA A 7 3.97 -9.75 11.63
CA ALA A 7 5.38 -9.35 11.48
C ALA A 7 5.99 -9.80 10.14
N VAL A 8 5.75 -11.05 9.74
CA VAL A 8 6.29 -11.57 8.46
C VAL A 8 5.69 -10.83 7.27
N TYR A 9 4.38 -10.58 7.31
CA TYR A 9 3.71 -9.79 6.28
C TYR A 9 4.28 -8.37 6.22
N SER A 10 4.42 -7.71 7.37
CA SER A 10 5.01 -6.36 7.44
C SER A 10 6.43 -6.34 6.89
N ALA A 11 7.26 -7.32 7.25
CA ALA A 11 8.63 -7.43 6.76
C ALA A 11 8.66 -7.57 5.24
N SER A 12 7.78 -8.42 4.66
CA SER A 12 7.70 -8.61 3.20
C SER A 12 7.32 -7.32 2.48
N LYS A 13 6.41 -6.53 3.05
CA LYS A 13 5.98 -5.26 2.48
C LYS A 13 7.06 -4.19 2.55
N HIS A 14 7.83 -4.13 3.63
CA HIS A 14 8.98 -3.22 3.74
C HIS A 14 10.10 -3.62 2.77
N ALA A 15 10.31 -4.93 2.56
CA ALA A 15 11.29 -5.43 1.61
C ALA A 15 11.00 -4.95 0.18
N VAL A 16 9.74 -4.85 -0.21
CA VAL A 16 9.35 -4.34 -1.53
C VAL A 16 9.84 -2.91 -1.74
N ILE A 17 9.77 -2.06 -0.74
CA ILE A 17 10.25 -0.66 -0.85
C ILE A 17 11.78 -0.64 -1.06
N GLY A 18 12.52 -1.41 -0.29
CA GLY A 18 13.96 -1.52 -0.45
C GLY A 18 14.35 -2.06 -1.83
N LEU A 19 13.71 -3.13 -2.25
CA LEU A 19 13.93 -3.72 -3.58
C LEU A 19 13.64 -2.71 -4.71
N THR A 20 12.53 -1.96 -4.58
CA THR A 20 12.16 -0.92 -5.55
C THR A 20 13.25 0.12 -5.72
N LYS A 21 13.80 0.60 -4.62
CA LYS A 21 14.86 1.62 -4.65
C LYS A 21 16.15 1.08 -5.29
N SER A 22 16.54 -0.13 -4.94
CA SER A 22 17.73 -0.78 -5.53
C SER A 22 17.52 -1.02 -7.02
N ALA A 23 16.38 -1.57 -7.42
CA ALA A 23 16.08 -1.82 -8.83
C ALA A 23 16.01 -0.51 -9.64
N ALA A 24 15.50 0.56 -9.06
CA ALA A 24 15.48 1.86 -9.73
C ALA A 24 16.89 2.36 -10.05
N TRP A 25 17.82 2.20 -9.12
CA TRP A 25 19.22 2.53 -9.35
C TRP A 25 19.86 1.66 -10.44
N GLU A 26 19.63 0.35 -10.40
CA GLU A 26 20.15 -0.58 -11.40
C GLU A 26 19.61 -0.31 -12.80
N CYS A 27 18.36 0.17 -12.89
CA CYS A 27 17.73 0.52 -14.17
C CYS A 27 18.04 1.94 -14.65
N THR A 28 18.82 2.72 -13.90
CA THR A 28 19.19 4.07 -14.29
C THR A 28 19.86 4.07 -15.68
N GLY A 29 19.36 4.91 -16.58
CA GLY A 29 19.88 5.03 -17.94
C GLY A 29 19.30 4.04 -18.94
N THR A 30 18.48 3.08 -18.50
CA THR A 30 17.84 2.10 -19.40
C THR A 30 16.49 2.59 -19.96
N GLY A 31 15.93 3.67 -19.38
CA GLY A 31 14.58 4.15 -19.72
C GLY A 31 13.47 3.37 -19.03
N VAL A 32 13.80 2.49 -18.07
CA VAL A 32 12.81 1.72 -17.31
C VAL A 32 12.67 2.30 -15.90
N PRO A 33 11.57 3.01 -15.58
CA PRO A 33 11.32 3.48 -14.22
C PRO A 33 10.84 2.32 -13.34
N VAL A 34 11.19 2.37 -12.06
CA VAL A 34 10.76 1.37 -11.07
C VAL A 34 10.20 2.11 -9.86
N ASN A 35 8.94 1.88 -9.56
CA ASN A 35 8.24 2.49 -8.43
C ASN A 35 7.41 1.45 -7.71
N CYS A 36 6.97 1.74 -6.49
CA CYS A 36 5.99 0.90 -5.81
C CYS A 36 4.82 1.71 -5.26
N VAL A 37 3.72 1.03 -5.07
CA VAL A 37 2.50 1.59 -4.49
C VAL A 37 2.27 0.92 -3.14
N CYS A 38 1.94 1.73 -2.14
CA CYS A 38 1.76 1.29 -0.76
C CYS A 38 0.31 1.59 -0.34
N PRO A 39 -0.64 0.68 -0.64
CA PRO A 39 -2.03 0.87 -0.25
C PRO A 39 -2.21 0.79 1.27
N GLY A 40 -3.14 1.59 1.79
CA GLY A 40 -3.60 1.47 3.17
C GLY A 40 -4.71 0.43 3.31
N LEU A 41 -5.72 0.77 4.08
CA LEU A 41 -6.87 -0.11 4.25
C LEU A 41 -7.82 0.05 3.07
N ILE A 42 -7.89 -0.97 2.26
CA ILE A 42 -8.71 -1.03 1.03
C ILE A 42 -9.86 -2.00 1.28
N ASP A 43 -11.07 -1.58 0.90
CA ASP A 43 -12.25 -2.43 0.98
C ASP A 43 -12.10 -3.61 0.02
N SER A 44 -11.73 -4.78 0.57
CA SER A 44 -11.38 -5.96 -0.19
C SER A 44 -11.57 -7.23 0.65
N ARG A 45 -11.65 -8.36 -0.04
CA ARG A 45 -11.69 -9.67 0.61
C ARG A 45 -10.43 -9.90 1.45
N MET A 46 -9.28 -9.49 0.96
CA MET A 46 -8.00 -9.65 1.67
C MET A 46 -8.02 -8.91 3.03
N LEU A 47 -8.57 -7.71 3.07
CA LEU A 47 -8.71 -6.97 4.31
C LEU A 47 -9.60 -7.71 5.31
N SER A 48 -10.74 -8.21 4.86
CA SER A 48 -11.65 -8.99 5.71
C SER A 48 -10.96 -10.22 6.30
N THR A 49 -10.18 -10.94 5.48
CA THR A 49 -9.43 -12.12 5.92
C THR A 49 -8.37 -11.76 6.96
N ILE A 50 -7.61 -10.68 6.75
CA ILE A 50 -6.58 -10.22 7.69
C ILE A 50 -7.22 -9.79 9.01
N MET A 51 -8.32 -9.04 8.97
CA MET A 51 -9.01 -8.59 10.18
C MET A 51 -9.59 -9.75 10.97
N GLN A 52 -10.15 -10.74 10.29
CA GLN A 52 -10.65 -11.95 10.93
C GLN A 52 -9.53 -12.72 11.65
N ALA A 53 -8.37 -12.88 11.02
CA ALA A 53 -7.21 -13.54 11.62
C ALA A 53 -6.72 -12.79 12.87
N ARG A 54 -6.70 -11.45 12.83
CA ARG A 54 -6.31 -10.60 13.97
C ARG A 54 -7.29 -10.69 15.13
N ASN A 55 -8.55 -10.98 14.85
CA ASN A 55 -9.60 -11.18 15.85
C ASN A 55 -9.67 -12.64 16.35
N GLY A 56 -8.64 -13.46 16.09
CA GLY A 56 -8.61 -14.85 16.54
C GLY A 56 -9.63 -15.75 15.83
N GLY A 57 -9.97 -15.45 14.58
CA GLY A 57 -10.97 -16.20 13.80
C GLY A 57 -12.41 -15.71 14.00
N ASN A 58 -12.63 -14.69 14.82
CA ASN A 58 -13.94 -14.07 14.99
C ASN A 58 -14.31 -13.20 13.78
N ALA A 59 -15.56 -12.72 13.76
CA ALA A 59 -16.01 -11.82 12.70
C ALA A 59 -15.09 -10.61 12.53
N PRO A 60 -14.90 -10.09 11.29
CA PRO A 60 -14.10 -8.90 11.06
C PRO A 60 -14.61 -7.69 11.87
N MET A 61 -13.67 -6.77 12.19
CA MET A 61 -14.00 -5.52 12.86
C MET A 61 -14.97 -4.70 12.01
N PRO A 62 -15.99 -4.04 12.62
CA PRO A 62 -16.86 -3.13 11.89
C PRO A 62 -16.09 -2.02 11.18
N ASN A 63 -16.54 -1.62 9.99
CA ASN A 63 -15.89 -0.58 9.18
C ASN A 63 -15.70 0.74 9.96
N GLU A 64 -16.66 1.11 10.80
CA GLU A 64 -16.61 2.33 11.61
C GLU A 64 -15.36 2.38 12.48
N LYS A 65 -14.98 1.26 13.10
CA LYS A 65 -13.76 1.17 13.91
C LYS A 65 -12.50 1.17 13.07
N MET A 66 -12.54 0.57 11.88
CA MET A 66 -11.40 0.56 10.98
C MET A 66 -11.03 1.96 10.53
N VAL A 67 -12.02 2.80 10.27
CA VAL A 67 -11.80 4.14 9.69
C VAL A 67 -11.48 5.21 10.74
N GLU A 68 -11.65 4.93 12.03
CA GLU A 68 -11.36 5.93 13.09
C GLU A 68 -9.94 6.47 13.02
N ARG A 69 -8.99 5.64 12.62
CA ARG A 69 -7.56 5.98 12.55
C ARG A 69 -7.12 6.43 11.15
N ILE A 70 -8.05 6.60 10.25
CA ILE A 70 -7.76 7.08 8.89
C ILE A 70 -8.24 8.53 8.80
N PRO A 71 -7.36 9.50 8.51
CA PRO A 71 -7.80 10.90 8.37
C PRO A 71 -8.93 11.09 7.37
N ALA A 72 -8.92 10.35 6.25
CA ALA A 72 -10.00 10.41 5.27
C ALA A 72 -11.33 9.82 5.74
N ARG A 73 -11.35 9.13 6.89
CA ARG A 73 -12.55 8.57 7.52
C ARG A 73 -13.33 7.58 6.65
N ARG A 74 -12.64 6.87 5.78
CA ARG A 74 -13.20 5.81 4.94
C ARG A 74 -12.12 4.83 4.52
N LEU A 75 -12.53 3.64 4.10
CA LEU A 75 -11.64 2.71 3.41
C LEU A 75 -11.39 3.23 1.98
N GLY A 76 -10.24 2.91 1.43
CA GLY A 76 -9.98 3.13 0.01
C GLY A 76 -10.68 2.09 -0.84
N GLN A 77 -10.83 2.38 -2.13
CA GLN A 77 -11.36 1.45 -3.11
C GLN A 77 -10.22 0.93 -4.00
N ALA A 78 -10.38 -0.29 -4.50
CA ALA A 78 -9.38 -0.88 -5.39
C ALA A 78 -9.12 0.01 -6.62
N SER A 79 -10.15 0.69 -7.14
CA SER A 79 -10.03 1.61 -8.26
C SER A 79 -9.11 2.80 -7.96
N GLU A 80 -9.05 3.25 -6.71
CA GLU A 80 -8.18 4.36 -6.31
C GLU A 80 -6.71 3.95 -6.34
N VAL A 81 -6.40 2.70 -5.96
CA VAL A 81 -5.06 2.13 -6.10
C VAL A 81 -4.73 1.93 -7.58
N ALA A 82 -5.67 1.39 -8.34
CA ALA A 82 -5.49 1.15 -9.78
C ALA A 82 -5.18 2.45 -10.55
N SER A 83 -5.77 3.58 -10.14
CA SER A 83 -5.51 4.88 -10.77
C SER A 83 -4.05 5.31 -10.64
N ILE A 84 -3.43 5.10 -9.47
CA ILE A 84 -2.01 5.39 -9.27
C ILE A 84 -1.14 4.45 -10.10
N VAL A 85 -1.47 3.17 -10.13
CA VAL A 85 -0.74 2.19 -10.96
C VAL A 85 -0.80 2.57 -12.43
N ALA A 86 -1.96 2.95 -12.93
CA ALA A 86 -2.15 3.39 -14.32
C ALA A 86 -1.31 4.65 -14.64
N PHE A 87 -1.28 5.62 -13.73
CA PHE A 87 -0.44 6.80 -13.88
C PHE A 87 1.04 6.43 -13.97
N LEU A 88 1.53 5.60 -13.04
CA LEU A 88 2.94 5.19 -13.00
C LEU A 88 3.34 4.36 -14.22
N ALA A 89 2.41 3.67 -14.85
CA ALA A 89 2.64 2.91 -16.07
C ALA A 89 2.55 3.77 -17.35
N SER A 90 2.15 5.02 -17.24
CA SER A 90 1.97 5.91 -18.38
C SER A 90 3.21 6.76 -18.66
N ASP A 91 3.25 7.36 -19.85
CA ASP A 91 4.31 8.30 -20.25
C ASP A 91 4.32 9.57 -19.39
N GLU A 92 3.20 9.90 -18.74
CA GLU A 92 3.12 11.05 -17.84
C GLU A 92 4.03 10.90 -16.63
N ALA A 93 4.36 9.65 -16.23
CA ALA A 93 5.28 9.35 -15.14
C ALA A 93 6.72 9.13 -15.61
N SER A 94 7.12 9.62 -16.75
CA SER A 94 8.41 9.33 -17.38
C SER A 94 9.63 9.76 -16.56
N TYR A 95 9.47 10.73 -15.67
CA TYR A 95 10.57 11.20 -14.79
C TYR A 95 10.41 10.71 -13.33
N VAL A 96 9.52 9.74 -13.09
CA VAL A 96 9.21 9.20 -11.77
C VAL A 96 9.84 7.83 -11.63
N SER A 97 10.84 7.69 -10.75
CA SER A 97 11.50 6.42 -10.47
C SER A 97 12.03 6.37 -9.04
N GLY A 98 12.04 5.20 -8.43
CA GLY A 98 12.55 4.97 -7.09
C GLY A 98 11.62 5.44 -5.97
N SER A 99 10.36 5.74 -6.28
CA SER A 99 9.41 6.30 -5.32
C SER A 99 8.43 5.27 -4.79
N ALA A 100 8.02 5.47 -3.54
CA ALA A 100 6.95 4.70 -2.90
C ALA A 100 5.74 5.63 -2.72
N TYR A 101 4.63 5.27 -3.34
CA TYR A 101 3.41 6.08 -3.33
C TYR A 101 2.40 5.51 -2.35
N THR A 102 2.11 6.25 -1.29
CA THR A 102 1.07 5.84 -0.35
C THR A 102 -0.32 6.20 -0.89
N VAL A 103 -1.24 5.25 -0.77
CA VAL A 103 -2.66 5.41 -1.14
C VAL A 103 -3.47 4.95 0.06
N ASP A 104 -3.51 5.76 1.12
CA ASP A 104 -3.92 5.31 2.44
C ASP A 104 -4.81 6.30 3.20
N GLY A 105 -5.33 7.31 2.52
CA GLY A 105 -6.20 8.31 3.15
C GLY A 105 -5.50 9.15 4.24
N GLY A 106 -4.18 9.23 4.19
CA GLY A 106 -3.38 9.99 5.15
C GLY A 106 -2.96 9.20 6.39
N ARG A 107 -3.26 7.90 6.45
CA ARG A 107 -3.02 7.08 7.64
C ARG A 107 -1.56 7.09 8.13
N THR A 108 -0.61 7.16 7.21
CA THR A 108 0.82 7.15 7.54
C THR A 108 1.47 8.52 7.48
N ALA A 109 0.71 9.58 7.28
CA ALA A 109 1.22 10.94 7.18
C ALA A 109 1.56 11.58 8.54
N ALA A 110 1.13 10.95 9.60
CA ALA A 110 1.36 11.46 10.96
C ALA A 110 2.76 11.14 11.47
#